data_d2cbd02173d4e25a5086703922d1cd65
#
_entry.id   d2cbd02173d4e25a5086703922d1cd65
#
_cell.length_a   1.000
_cell.length_b   1.000
_cell.length_c   1.000
_cell.angle_alpha   90.00
_cell.angle_beta   90.00
_cell.angle_gamma   90.00
#
_symmetry.space_group_name_H-M   'P 1'
#
loop_
_entity.id
_entity.type
_entity.pdbx_description
1 polymer ?
#
loop_
_entity_poly.entity_id
_entity_poly.type
_entity_poly.pdbx_seq_one_letter_code
_entity_poly.pdbx_strand_id
1 'polypeptide(L)'
;MNLTRQYAQVRAQMFAIVIVLVVTARVSAQDDVQSRMQAWSAALGVQCAHCHVDGAWTDQSKPAFDFARRMRNMVQGINEGPLKGIEPITCWTCHRGQARPARLPMTAWQRIREQHFGEFTSPNAALSMSVYAASLGVACSHCHEPGSFTAPTKPAYGMVAKMAAIFEEIPKHFADSPRKPVTQCFMCHQGQRVPQRAPK
;
A
#
# COMPACT_ATOMS: atom_id res chain seq x y z
N MET A 1 -16.20 -44.16 -46.14
CA MET A 1 -16.27 -43.20 -45.02
C MET A 1 -15.57 -41.93 -45.44
N ASN A 2 -16.22 -40.78 -45.46
CA ASN A 2 -15.82 -39.60 -46.26
C ASN A 2 -14.85 -38.72 -45.44
N LEU A 3 -13.53 -38.82 -45.72
CA LEU A 3 -12.46 -38.08 -45.05
C LEU A 3 -12.73 -36.57 -44.97
N THR A 4 -13.37 -36.00 -45.96
CA THR A 4 -13.72 -34.57 -46.01
C THR A 4 -14.73 -34.18 -44.91
N ARG A 5 -15.68 -35.05 -44.56
CA ARG A 5 -16.62 -34.81 -43.44
C ARG A 5 -15.92 -34.86 -42.07
N GLN A 6 -14.95 -35.79 -41.89
CA GLN A 6 -14.18 -35.85 -40.66
C GLN A 6 -13.33 -34.60 -40.46
N TYR A 7 -12.64 -34.10 -41.48
CA TYR A 7 -11.85 -32.86 -41.40
C TYR A 7 -12.72 -31.64 -41.10
N ALA A 8 -13.92 -31.54 -41.64
CA ALA A 8 -14.86 -30.46 -41.37
C ALA A 8 -15.33 -30.49 -39.89
N GLN A 9 -15.63 -31.65 -39.35
CA GLN A 9 -16.05 -31.81 -37.95
C GLN A 9 -14.92 -31.46 -36.97
N VAL A 10 -13.68 -31.90 -37.22
CA VAL A 10 -12.53 -31.59 -36.38
C VAL A 10 -12.22 -30.08 -36.38
N ARG A 11 -12.32 -29.44 -37.55
CA ARG A 11 -12.14 -27.96 -37.64
C ARG A 11 -13.25 -27.20 -36.87
N ALA A 12 -14.48 -27.63 -36.96
CA ALA A 12 -15.59 -27.02 -36.23
C ALA A 12 -15.44 -27.19 -34.70
N GLN A 13 -15.01 -28.36 -34.25
CA GLN A 13 -14.72 -28.60 -32.84
C GLN A 13 -13.52 -27.79 -32.31
N MET A 14 -12.44 -27.68 -33.10
CA MET A 14 -11.30 -26.83 -32.73
C MET A 14 -11.68 -25.37 -32.62
N PHE A 15 -12.48 -24.85 -33.55
CA PHE A 15 -13.00 -23.47 -33.50
C PHE A 15 -13.88 -23.23 -32.27
N ALA A 16 -14.80 -24.16 -31.94
CA ALA A 16 -15.65 -24.07 -30.79
C ALA A 16 -14.84 -24.05 -29.46
N ILE A 17 -13.81 -24.89 -29.35
CA ILE A 17 -12.92 -24.94 -28.18
C ILE A 17 -12.15 -23.61 -28.03
N VAL A 18 -11.62 -23.06 -29.11
CA VAL A 18 -10.89 -21.78 -29.07
C VAL A 18 -11.79 -20.63 -28.65
N ILE A 19 -13.04 -20.58 -29.15
CA ILE A 19 -14.03 -19.56 -28.76
C ILE A 19 -14.35 -19.68 -27.27
N VAL A 20 -14.60 -20.88 -26.76
CA VAL A 20 -14.90 -21.11 -25.34
C VAL A 20 -13.72 -20.67 -24.46
N LEU A 21 -12.50 -21.03 -24.83
CA LEU A 21 -11.30 -20.63 -24.06
C LEU A 21 -11.08 -19.12 -24.06
N VAL A 22 -11.34 -18.44 -25.17
CA VAL A 22 -11.20 -16.97 -25.25
C VAL A 22 -12.29 -16.28 -24.44
N VAL A 23 -13.52 -16.78 -24.46
CA VAL A 23 -14.63 -16.21 -23.68
C VAL A 23 -14.41 -16.41 -22.18
N THR A 24 -14.01 -17.61 -21.75
CA THR A 24 -13.74 -17.86 -20.32
C THR A 24 -12.56 -17.05 -19.78
N ALA A 25 -11.49 -16.89 -20.58
CA ALA A 25 -10.35 -16.06 -20.20
C ALA A 25 -10.73 -14.57 -20.07
N ARG A 26 -11.63 -14.06 -20.91
CA ARG A 26 -12.11 -12.67 -20.82
C ARG A 26 -13.01 -12.46 -19.59
N VAL A 27 -13.89 -13.39 -19.28
CA VAL A 27 -14.75 -13.30 -18.09
C VAL A 27 -13.92 -13.28 -16.82
N SER A 28 -12.95 -14.22 -16.67
CA SER A 28 -12.09 -14.25 -15.48
C SER A 28 -11.21 -13.00 -15.31
N ALA A 29 -10.73 -12.40 -16.41
CA ALA A 29 -9.96 -11.16 -16.37
C ALA A 29 -10.81 -9.94 -15.97
N GLN A 30 -12.08 -9.91 -16.39
CA GLN A 30 -13.03 -8.87 -16.01
C GLN A 30 -13.40 -8.95 -14.52
N ASP A 31 -13.66 -10.14 -14.02
CA ASP A 31 -13.95 -10.37 -12.60
C ASP A 31 -12.79 -9.96 -11.71
N ASP A 32 -11.55 -10.21 -12.13
CA ASP A 32 -10.34 -9.77 -11.42
C ASP A 32 -10.20 -8.23 -11.39
N VAL A 33 -10.45 -7.54 -12.50
CA VAL A 33 -10.42 -6.07 -12.55
C VAL A 33 -11.51 -5.48 -11.67
N GLN A 34 -12.73 -5.99 -11.72
CA GLN A 34 -13.85 -5.50 -10.93
C GLN A 34 -13.59 -5.69 -9.44
N SER A 35 -13.17 -6.88 -9.03
CA SER A 35 -12.82 -7.19 -7.63
C SER A 35 -11.73 -6.26 -7.10
N ARG A 36 -10.71 -5.98 -7.91
CA ARG A 36 -9.62 -5.05 -7.59
C ARG A 36 -10.12 -3.62 -7.42
N MET A 37 -11.01 -3.13 -8.32
CA MET A 37 -11.60 -1.80 -8.20
C MET A 37 -12.48 -1.68 -6.95
N GLN A 38 -13.25 -2.73 -6.61
CA GLN A 38 -14.04 -2.78 -5.38
C GLN A 38 -13.14 -2.74 -4.14
N ALA A 39 -12.05 -3.50 -4.11
CA ALA A 39 -11.08 -3.47 -3.01
C ALA A 39 -10.44 -2.08 -2.84
N TRP A 40 -10.12 -1.38 -3.94
CA TRP A 40 -9.59 -0.01 -3.89
C TRP A 40 -10.64 0.98 -3.40
N SER A 41 -11.88 0.88 -3.91
CA SER A 41 -13.02 1.70 -3.48
C SER A 41 -13.23 1.55 -1.96
N ALA A 42 -13.27 0.32 -1.47
CA ALA A 42 -13.40 0.03 -0.04
C ALA A 42 -12.22 0.57 0.77
N ALA A 43 -10.99 0.38 0.30
CA ALA A 43 -9.79 0.85 0.98
C ALA A 43 -9.73 2.38 1.09
N LEU A 44 -10.25 3.08 0.09
CA LEU A 44 -10.26 4.55 0.03
C LEU A 44 -11.55 5.17 0.60
N GLY A 45 -12.61 4.39 0.81
CA GLY A 45 -13.92 4.88 1.22
C GLY A 45 -14.56 5.81 0.18
N VAL A 46 -14.37 5.54 -1.12
CA VAL A 46 -14.88 6.37 -2.23
C VAL A 46 -15.71 5.55 -3.21
N GLN A 47 -16.58 6.22 -3.95
CA GLN A 47 -17.35 5.62 -5.04
C GLN A 47 -16.52 5.55 -6.33
N CYS A 48 -16.92 4.70 -7.28
CA CYS A 48 -16.25 4.54 -8.56
C CYS A 48 -16.12 5.86 -9.33
N ALA A 49 -17.14 6.70 -9.27
CA ALA A 49 -17.16 8.02 -9.89
C ALA A 49 -16.14 9.02 -9.31
N HIS A 50 -15.47 8.71 -8.19
CA HIS A 50 -14.36 9.52 -7.68
C HIS A 50 -13.18 9.53 -8.66
N CYS A 51 -12.84 8.38 -9.22
CA CYS A 51 -11.72 8.20 -10.13
C CYS A 51 -12.13 8.10 -11.61
N HIS A 52 -13.32 7.56 -11.89
CA HIS A 52 -13.80 7.32 -13.24
C HIS A 52 -14.86 8.33 -13.69
N VAL A 53 -14.93 8.59 -14.99
CA VAL A 53 -16.06 9.27 -15.59
C VAL A 53 -17.20 8.26 -15.74
N ASP A 54 -18.39 8.62 -15.29
CA ASP A 54 -19.54 7.72 -15.30
C ASP A 54 -19.88 7.28 -16.73
N GLY A 55 -20.06 5.98 -16.94
CA GLY A 55 -20.25 5.39 -18.26
C GLY A 55 -18.99 5.32 -19.16
N ALA A 56 -17.87 5.93 -18.78
CA ALA A 56 -16.62 5.93 -19.53
C ALA A 56 -15.43 5.46 -18.66
N TRP A 57 -15.45 4.21 -18.25
CA TRP A 57 -14.53 3.60 -17.29
C TRP A 57 -13.05 3.66 -17.67
N THR A 58 -12.75 3.80 -18.96
CA THR A 58 -11.39 3.92 -19.51
C THR A 58 -10.89 5.36 -19.64
N ASP A 59 -11.78 6.34 -19.40
CA ASP A 59 -11.43 7.76 -19.41
C ASP A 59 -10.50 8.11 -18.23
N GLN A 60 -9.35 8.69 -18.54
CA GLN A 60 -8.29 9.03 -17.57
C GLN A 60 -8.23 10.54 -17.28
N SER A 61 -9.24 11.31 -17.69
CA SER A 61 -9.24 12.77 -17.59
C SER A 61 -9.31 13.29 -16.14
N LYS A 62 -9.84 12.48 -15.21
CA LYS A 62 -9.92 12.88 -13.80
C LYS A 62 -8.55 12.83 -13.10
N PRO A 63 -8.14 13.91 -12.42
CA PRO A 63 -6.88 13.92 -11.66
C PRO A 63 -6.78 12.80 -10.61
N ALA A 64 -7.91 12.37 -10.06
CA ALA A 64 -7.95 11.27 -9.10
C ALA A 64 -7.58 9.91 -9.73
N PHE A 65 -7.88 9.70 -11.02
CA PHE A 65 -7.47 8.50 -11.75
C PHE A 65 -5.94 8.40 -11.86
N ASP A 66 -5.27 9.46 -12.31
CA ASP A 66 -3.81 9.48 -12.40
C ASP A 66 -3.16 9.31 -11.03
N PHE A 67 -3.69 9.98 -10.01
CA PHE A 67 -3.17 9.86 -8.65
C PHE A 67 -3.31 8.43 -8.09
N ALA A 68 -4.45 7.77 -8.31
CA ALA A 68 -4.66 6.37 -7.91
C ALA A 68 -3.72 5.40 -8.65
N ARG A 69 -3.45 5.65 -9.94
CA ARG A 69 -2.48 4.88 -10.73
C ARG A 69 -1.06 5.01 -10.15
N ARG A 70 -0.64 6.22 -9.79
CA ARG A 70 0.66 6.47 -9.13
C ARG A 70 0.74 5.78 -7.76
N MET A 71 -0.31 5.86 -6.96
CA MET A 71 -0.40 5.15 -5.67
C MET A 71 -0.29 3.63 -5.84
N ARG A 72 -0.93 3.06 -6.86
CA ARG A 72 -0.80 1.63 -7.17
C ARG A 72 0.66 1.26 -7.50
N ASN A 73 1.31 2.03 -8.37
CA ASN A 73 2.70 1.78 -8.76
C ASN A 73 3.64 1.92 -7.55
N MET A 74 3.39 2.90 -6.68
CA MET A 74 4.09 3.08 -5.41
C MET A 74 3.95 1.85 -4.50
N VAL A 75 2.73 1.35 -4.29
CA VAL A 75 2.49 0.14 -3.48
C VAL A 75 3.24 -1.06 -4.06
N GLN A 76 3.24 -1.21 -5.38
CA GLN A 76 4.00 -2.26 -6.07
C GLN A 76 5.51 -2.09 -5.83
N GLY A 77 6.06 -0.90 -6.05
CA GLY A 77 7.48 -0.61 -5.82
C GLY A 77 7.92 -0.87 -4.37
N ILE A 78 7.08 -0.51 -3.40
CA ILE A 78 7.35 -0.80 -1.99
C ILE A 78 7.38 -2.31 -1.72
N ASN A 79 6.43 -3.07 -2.25
CA ASN A 79 6.35 -4.52 -2.06
C ASN A 79 7.49 -5.28 -2.74
N GLU A 80 7.90 -4.85 -3.93
CA GLU A 80 8.98 -5.46 -4.70
C GLU A 80 10.38 -5.04 -4.22
N GLY A 81 10.48 -3.88 -3.58
CA GLY A 81 11.70 -3.26 -3.05
C GLY A 81 11.84 -3.42 -1.53
N PRO A 82 11.60 -2.35 -0.74
CA PRO A 82 11.85 -2.35 0.70
C PRO A 82 11.18 -3.48 1.49
N LEU A 83 9.98 -3.90 1.07
CA LEU A 83 9.21 -4.96 1.74
C LEU A 83 9.35 -6.33 1.08
N LYS A 84 10.27 -6.52 0.15
CA LYS A 84 10.50 -7.84 -0.47
C LYS A 84 10.78 -8.89 0.59
N GLY A 85 10.00 -9.98 0.57
CA GLY A 85 10.09 -11.07 1.56
C GLY A 85 9.38 -10.79 2.88
N ILE A 86 8.69 -9.65 2.99
CA ILE A 86 7.79 -9.31 4.10
C ILE A 86 6.35 -9.37 3.57
N GLU A 87 5.36 -9.44 4.45
CA GLU A 87 3.96 -9.42 4.05
C GLU A 87 3.67 -8.14 3.25
N PRO A 88 3.07 -8.27 2.04
CA PRO A 88 2.84 -7.13 1.18
C PRO A 88 1.79 -6.17 1.75
N ILE A 89 2.03 -4.88 1.56
CA ILE A 89 1.03 -3.85 1.85
C ILE A 89 0.03 -3.71 0.70
N THR A 90 -1.15 -3.21 1.05
CA THR A 90 -2.23 -2.87 0.11
C THR A 90 -2.67 -1.42 0.31
N CYS A 91 -3.60 -0.92 -0.51
CA CYS A 91 -4.20 0.40 -0.29
C CYS A 91 -4.81 0.53 1.11
N TRP A 92 -5.44 -0.54 1.62
CA TRP A 92 -6.02 -0.59 2.95
C TRP A 92 -5.01 -0.31 4.07
N THR A 93 -3.78 -0.79 3.92
CA THR A 93 -2.73 -0.66 4.96
C THR A 93 -2.57 0.77 5.46
N CYS A 94 -2.69 1.76 4.57
CA CYS A 94 -2.56 3.17 4.91
C CYS A 94 -3.90 3.91 4.94
N HIS A 95 -4.86 3.55 4.07
CA HIS A 95 -6.10 4.32 3.88
C HIS A 95 -7.24 3.93 4.81
N ARG A 96 -7.45 2.63 5.08
CA ARG A 96 -8.44 2.11 6.03
C ARG A 96 -9.85 2.70 5.87
N GLY A 97 -10.35 2.75 4.63
CA GLY A 97 -11.65 3.32 4.30
C GLY A 97 -11.69 4.84 4.22
N GLN A 98 -10.53 5.51 4.10
CA GLN A 98 -10.44 6.97 3.99
C GLN A 98 -9.59 7.38 2.78
N ALA A 99 -10.09 8.30 1.95
CA ALA A 99 -9.37 8.81 0.79
C ALA A 99 -8.03 9.47 1.17
N ARG A 100 -7.94 10.00 2.38
CA ARG A 100 -6.71 10.54 2.97
C ARG A 100 -6.33 9.70 4.18
N PRO A 101 -5.13 9.10 4.21
CA PRO A 101 -4.66 8.37 5.39
C PRO A 101 -4.62 9.24 6.63
N ALA A 102 -4.82 8.62 7.79
CA ALA A 102 -4.77 9.31 9.07
C ALA A 102 -3.37 9.89 9.32
N ARG A 103 -3.33 11.02 10.03
CA ARG A 103 -2.10 11.68 10.45
C ARG A 103 -1.87 11.47 11.94
N LEU A 104 -0.61 11.46 12.35
CA LEU A 104 -0.26 11.40 13.76
C LEU A 104 -0.81 12.63 14.50
N PRO A 105 -1.65 12.43 15.54
CA PRO A 105 -2.10 13.53 16.39
C PRO A 105 -0.92 14.20 17.09
N MET A 106 -0.87 15.54 17.06
CA MET A 106 0.23 16.30 17.70
C MET A 106 0.41 15.94 19.18
N THR A 107 -0.65 15.77 19.91
CA THR A 107 -0.63 15.42 21.34
C THR A 107 -0.03 14.04 21.63
N ALA A 108 -0.01 13.11 20.67
CA ALA A 108 0.50 11.76 20.88
C ALA A 108 2.03 11.74 21.01
N TRP A 109 2.74 12.36 20.08
CA TRP A 109 4.21 12.40 20.12
C TRP A 109 4.74 13.43 21.12
N GLN A 110 3.99 14.51 21.39
CA GLN A 110 4.37 15.51 22.41
C GLN A 110 4.44 14.88 23.80
N ARG A 111 3.44 14.09 24.19
CA ARG A 111 3.46 13.37 25.47
C ARG A 111 4.69 12.47 25.62
N ILE A 112 5.03 11.70 24.60
CA ILE A 112 6.22 10.83 24.63
C ILE A 112 7.49 11.65 24.75
N ARG A 113 7.60 12.74 24.00
CA ARG A 113 8.75 13.65 24.08
C ARG A 113 8.93 14.24 25.48
N GLU A 114 7.84 14.69 26.10
CA GLU A 114 7.87 15.27 27.43
C GLU A 114 8.25 14.25 28.50
N GLN A 115 7.73 13.02 28.41
CA GLN A 115 8.04 11.94 29.35
C GLN A 115 9.51 11.51 29.30
N HIS A 116 10.15 11.60 28.17
CA HIS A 116 11.51 11.10 27.94
C HIS A 116 12.51 12.21 27.59
N PHE A 117 12.22 13.47 27.91
CA PHE A 117 12.99 14.63 27.46
C PHE A 117 14.50 14.55 27.82
N GLY A 118 14.85 14.02 29.00
CA GLY A 118 16.23 13.86 29.43
C GLY A 118 16.99 12.66 28.86
N GLU A 119 16.31 11.77 28.13
CA GLU A 119 16.92 10.56 27.59
C GLU A 119 17.47 10.73 26.16
N PHE A 120 17.18 11.84 25.52
CA PHE A 120 17.55 12.07 24.12
C PHE A 120 18.89 12.79 23.98
N THR A 121 19.70 12.33 23.02
CA THR A 121 21.03 12.90 22.73
C THR A 121 20.98 14.25 22.00
N SER A 122 19.84 14.59 21.39
CA SER A 122 19.60 15.86 20.70
C SER A 122 18.11 16.13 20.51
N PRO A 123 17.69 17.41 20.28
CA PRO A 123 16.31 17.76 19.98
C PRO A 123 15.74 17.03 18.76
N ASN A 124 16.55 16.79 17.72
CA ASN A 124 16.14 16.07 16.53
C ASN A 124 15.92 14.58 16.81
N ALA A 125 16.79 13.95 17.62
CA ALA A 125 16.58 12.58 18.06
C ALA A 125 15.31 12.46 18.91
N ALA A 126 15.07 13.40 19.83
CA ALA A 126 13.86 13.45 20.62
C ALA A 126 12.60 13.48 19.75
N LEU A 127 12.59 14.34 18.74
CA LEU A 127 11.45 14.46 17.82
C LEU A 127 11.24 13.16 17.03
N SER A 128 12.27 12.63 16.39
CA SER A 128 12.19 11.43 15.55
C SER A 128 11.77 10.21 16.35
N MET A 129 12.38 9.96 17.50
CA MET A 129 12.07 8.80 18.34
C MET A 129 10.67 8.88 18.93
N SER A 130 10.22 10.08 19.35
CA SER A 130 8.86 10.28 19.85
C SER A 130 7.81 10.02 18.74
N VAL A 131 8.07 10.47 17.51
CA VAL A 131 7.20 10.21 16.36
C VAL A 131 7.15 8.72 16.03
N TYR A 132 8.28 8.02 16.07
CA TYR A 132 8.32 6.57 15.82
C TYR A 132 7.57 5.80 16.90
N ALA A 133 7.85 6.07 18.17
CA ALA A 133 7.19 5.42 19.30
C ALA A 133 5.66 5.63 19.26
N ALA A 134 5.20 6.87 19.04
CA ALA A 134 3.78 7.19 18.91
C ALA A 134 3.12 6.54 17.69
N SER A 135 3.83 6.52 16.54
CA SER A 135 3.30 5.92 15.31
C SER A 135 3.13 4.41 15.40
N LEU A 136 4.02 3.74 16.14
CA LEU A 136 4.05 2.28 16.31
C LEU A 136 3.31 1.83 17.57
N GLY A 137 2.99 2.73 18.51
CA GLY A 137 2.40 2.39 19.80
C GLY A 137 3.31 1.53 20.68
N VAL A 138 4.63 1.80 20.66
CA VAL A 138 5.62 1.01 21.39
C VAL A 138 6.46 1.89 22.33
N ALA A 139 6.99 1.28 23.41
CA ALA A 139 7.98 1.92 24.27
C ALA A 139 9.37 1.95 23.62
N CYS A 140 10.25 2.82 24.11
CA CYS A 140 11.65 2.92 23.64
C CYS A 140 12.40 1.58 23.72
N SER A 141 12.13 0.82 24.77
CA SER A 141 12.69 -0.53 25.00
C SER A 141 12.32 -1.57 23.96
N HIS A 142 11.36 -1.28 23.06
CA HIS A 142 11.04 -2.17 21.94
C HIS A 142 12.20 -2.27 20.95
N CYS A 143 12.86 -1.13 20.67
CA CYS A 143 13.97 -1.04 19.72
C CYS A 143 15.35 -0.90 20.39
N HIS A 144 15.40 -0.40 21.60
CA HIS A 144 16.64 -0.08 22.32
C HIS A 144 16.81 -0.90 23.61
N GLU A 145 18.05 -1.16 23.99
CA GLU A 145 18.36 -1.61 25.34
C GLU A 145 18.42 -0.40 26.29
N PRO A 146 17.88 -0.51 27.53
CA PRO A 146 17.99 0.55 28.52
C PRO A 146 19.45 0.95 28.73
N GLY A 147 19.73 2.26 28.61
CA GLY A 147 21.10 2.80 28.77
C GLY A 147 22.03 2.61 27.55
N SER A 148 21.55 1.96 26.47
CA SER A 148 22.34 1.73 25.24
C SER A 148 21.52 2.00 23.97
N PHE A 149 21.06 3.24 23.80
CA PHE A 149 20.16 3.64 22.72
C PHE A 149 20.76 3.58 21.31
N THR A 150 22.09 3.53 21.18
CA THR A 150 22.77 3.45 19.88
C THR A 150 23.14 2.04 19.46
N ALA A 151 23.04 1.05 20.35
CA ALA A 151 23.41 -0.32 20.05
C ALA A 151 22.32 -1.04 19.24
N PRO A 152 22.63 -1.59 18.05
CA PRO A 152 21.67 -2.27 17.19
C PRO A 152 21.44 -3.73 17.59
N THR A 153 21.24 -4.00 18.87
CA THR A 153 21.16 -5.35 19.44
C THR A 153 19.81 -6.03 19.20
N LYS A 154 18.76 -5.24 19.06
CA LYS A 154 17.40 -5.77 18.85
C LYS A 154 17.01 -5.84 17.38
N PRO A 155 16.32 -6.91 16.92
CA PRO A 155 15.83 -7.01 15.55
C PRO A 155 14.94 -5.83 15.13
N ALA A 156 14.15 -5.28 16.06
CA ALA A 156 13.29 -4.13 15.82
C ALA A 156 14.10 -2.86 15.47
N TYR A 157 15.31 -2.71 15.98
CA TYR A 157 16.20 -1.59 15.61
C TYR A 157 16.53 -1.61 14.11
N GLY A 158 16.92 -2.76 13.57
CA GLY A 158 17.22 -2.93 12.15
C GLY A 158 15.99 -2.78 11.25
N MET A 159 14.80 -3.11 11.75
CA MET A 159 13.54 -2.97 10.99
C MET A 159 13.22 -1.50 10.69
N VAL A 160 13.60 -0.56 11.54
CA VAL A 160 13.39 0.88 11.29
C VAL A 160 14.09 1.34 10.01
N ALA A 161 15.30 0.84 9.73
CA ALA A 161 16.02 1.16 8.49
C ALA A 161 15.28 0.66 7.24
N LYS A 162 14.71 -0.55 7.28
CA LYS A 162 13.88 -1.09 6.19
C LYS A 162 12.61 -0.25 5.99
N MET A 163 11.95 0.16 7.06
CA MET A 163 10.78 1.04 6.99
C MET A 163 11.14 2.43 6.47
N ALA A 164 12.33 2.97 6.83
CA ALA A 164 12.81 4.25 6.31
C ALA A 164 13.01 4.22 4.79
N ALA A 165 13.46 3.11 4.21
CA ALA A 165 13.61 2.96 2.77
C ALA A 165 12.28 3.10 1.98
N ILE A 166 11.13 2.88 2.63
CA ILE A 166 9.81 3.16 2.05
C ILE A 166 9.65 4.66 1.74
N PHE A 167 10.17 5.54 2.60
CA PHE A 167 10.08 6.99 2.39
C PHE A 167 10.97 7.47 1.24
N GLU A 168 11.97 6.69 0.85
CA GLU A 168 12.79 6.95 -0.34
C GLU A 168 12.10 6.45 -1.61
N GLU A 169 11.31 5.38 -1.50
CA GLU A 169 10.55 4.82 -2.63
C GLU A 169 9.36 5.71 -3.05
N ILE A 170 8.61 6.22 -2.09
CA ILE A 170 7.37 6.97 -2.33
C ILE A 170 7.56 8.17 -3.28
N PRO A 171 8.55 9.07 -3.10
CA PRO A 171 8.73 10.24 -3.96
C PRO A 171 8.98 9.91 -5.44
N LYS A 172 9.56 8.76 -5.74
CA LYS A 172 9.88 8.34 -7.12
C LYS A 172 8.64 8.27 -8.00
N HIS A 173 7.52 7.86 -7.43
CA HIS A 173 6.24 7.73 -8.14
C HIS A 173 5.47 9.04 -8.32
N PHE A 174 5.96 10.12 -7.70
CA PHE A 174 5.30 11.43 -7.69
C PHE A 174 6.24 12.57 -8.13
N ALA A 175 7.37 12.27 -8.76
CA ALA A 175 8.39 13.26 -9.09
C ALA A 175 7.82 14.41 -9.96
N ASP A 176 7.03 14.07 -10.96
CA ASP A 176 6.36 14.98 -11.90
C ASP A 176 4.90 15.33 -11.52
N SER A 177 4.44 14.87 -10.35
CA SER A 177 3.07 15.16 -9.89
C SER A 177 3.01 16.51 -9.18
N PRO A 178 2.00 17.36 -9.47
CA PRO A 178 1.77 18.59 -8.71
C PRO A 178 1.32 18.30 -7.27
N ARG A 179 0.82 17.09 -7.02
CA ARG A 179 0.42 16.63 -5.69
C ARG A 179 1.44 15.62 -5.17
N LYS A 180 2.10 15.95 -4.08
CA LYS A 180 3.02 15.05 -3.37
C LYS A 180 2.30 14.46 -2.15
N PRO A 181 2.37 13.13 -1.93
CA PRO A 181 1.84 12.56 -0.69
C PRO A 181 2.68 13.02 0.50
N VAL A 182 2.02 13.38 1.59
CA VAL A 182 2.68 13.56 2.88
C VAL A 182 2.86 12.18 3.49
N THR A 183 4.08 11.81 3.84
CA THR A 183 4.42 10.48 4.32
C THR A 183 4.82 10.51 5.78
N GLN A 184 4.22 9.65 6.57
CA GLN A 184 4.48 9.46 8.00
C GLN A 184 4.30 7.99 8.38
N CYS A 185 5.08 7.49 9.33
CA CYS A 185 4.94 6.12 9.86
C CYS A 185 3.51 5.83 10.32
N PHE A 186 2.87 6.82 10.94
CA PHE A 186 1.51 6.72 11.45
C PHE A 186 0.46 6.41 10.38
N MET A 187 0.65 6.82 9.13
CA MET A 187 -0.32 6.56 8.04
C MET A 187 -0.64 5.07 7.90
N CYS A 188 0.38 4.22 8.03
CA CYS A 188 0.22 2.77 7.95
C CYS A 188 0.05 2.13 9.33
N HIS A 189 0.81 2.58 10.33
CA HIS A 189 0.86 1.95 11.64
C HIS A 189 -0.28 2.37 12.59
N GLN A 190 -0.66 3.65 12.61
CA GLN A 190 -1.77 4.20 13.43
C GLN A 190 -1.74 3.74 14.90
N GLY A 191 -0.57 3.82 15.53
CA GLY A 191 -0.37 3.40 16.91
C GLY A 191 -0.27 1.88 17.09
N GLN A 192 -0.03 1.13 16.04
CA GLN A 192 0.14 -0.33 16.08
C GLN A 192 1.47 -0.75 15.45
N ARG A 193 2.21 -1.62 16.13
CA ARG A 193 3.48 -2.15 15.62
C ARG A 193 3.35 -2.82 14.26
N VAL A 194 2.28 -3.55 14.05
CA VAL A 194 1.94 -4.19 12.77
C VAL A 194 0.72 -3.47 12.20
N PRO A 195 0.77 -2.95 10.97
CA PRO A 195 -0.39 -2.34 10.34
C PRO A 195 -1.59 -3.27 10.26
N GLN A 196 -2.78 -2.71 10.39
CA GLN A 196 -4.02 -3.46 10.28
C GLN A 196 -4.22 -4.00 8.86
N ARG A 197 -4.64 -5.25 8.75
CA ARG A 197 -5.03 -5.89 7.49
C ARG A 197 -6.41 -5.44 7.03
N ALA A 198 -6.68 -5.57 5.73
CA ALA A 198 -8.02 -5.41 5.20
C ALA A 198 -9.00 -6.38 5.88
N PRO A 199 -10.24 -5.96 6.14
CA PRO A 199 -11.30 -6.88 6.52
C PRO A 199 -11.45 -8.00 5.46
N LYS A 200 -11.79 -9.18 5.93
CA LYS A 200 -12.11 -10.32 5.04
C LYS A 200 -13.52 -10.17 4.50
#